data_ae7a8e15ece50530c324c6741bd3d9b8
#
_entry.id   ae7a8e15ece50530c324c6741bd3d9b8
#
_cell.length_a   1.000
_cell.length_b   1.000
_cell.length_c   1.000
_cell.angle_alpha   90.00
_cell.angle_beta   90.00
_cell.angle_gamma   90.00
#
_symmetry.space_group_name_H-M   'P 1'
#
loop_
_entity.id
_entity.type
_entity.pdbx_description
1 polymer ?
#
loop_
_entity_poly.entity_id
_entity_poly.type
_entity_poly.pdbx_seq_one_letter_code
_entity_poly.pdbx_strand_id
1 'polypeptide(L)'
;LQLGDVNKVTPIDKFSTVLTMIFAFIILGESITFAKFIGMTAIGVGTYMMLDIKKTQQQKITGYAWLIYAVLSAVFASLTAILAKIGIAGVESNLGTAIRTVVVLIMAWLMVFVTRKQGEIRKIDRKSWVFLCLSGITTGLSWLCYFKALQDGEASIVVPIDKLSITITVA
;
A
#
# COMPACT_ATOMS: atom_id res chain seq x y z
N LEU A 1 4.33 -9.92 6.37
CA LEU A 1 3.57 -10.17 7.62
C LEU A 1 3.85 -11.56 8.22
N GLN A 2 4.02 -12.59 7.41
CA GLN A 2 4.32 -13.96 7.93
C GLN A 2 5.70 -14.08 8.58
N LEU A 3 6.66 -13.23 8.21
CA LEU A 3 8.04 -13.25 8.70
C LEU A 3 8.35 -12.13 9.71
N GLY A 4 7.43 -11.21 9.95
CA GLY A 4 7.65 -10.05 10.81
C GLY A 4 6.50 -9.81 11.78
N ASP A 5 6.81 -9.21 12.92
CA ASP A 5 5.81 -8.72 13.86
C ASP A 5 4.99 -7.59 13.21
N VAL A 6 3.68 -7.74 13.17
CA VAL A 6 2.73 -6.78 12.58
C VAL A 6 2.96 -5.38 13.15
N ASN A 7 3.28 -5.29 14.43
CA ASN A 7 3.52 -4.03 15.13
C ASN A 7 4.80 -3.30 14.67
N LYS A 8 5.75 -4.02 14.06
CA LYS A 8 6.99 -3.44 13.51
C LYS A 8 6.87 -3.15 12.02
N VAL A 9 6.15 -4.00 11.29
CA VAL A 9 5.97 -3.85 9.83
C VAL A 9 5.02 -2.71 9.50
N THR A 10 3.94 -2.54 10.27
CA THR A 10 2.92 -1.50 10.04
C THR A 10 3.49 -0.07 10.07
N PRO A 11 4.34 0.33 11.04
CA PRO A 11 4.96 1.67 11.00
C PRO A 11 5.86 1.90 9.80
N ILE A 12 6.59 0.87 9.35
CA ILE A 12 7.46 0.99 8.16
C ILE A 12 6.61 1.16 6.90
N ASP A 13 5.49 0.46 6.79
CA ASP A 13 4.55 0.63 5.68
C ASP A 13 3.97 2.06 5.66
N LYS A 14 3.67 2.64 6.83
CA LYS A 14 3.23 4.04 6.93
C LYS A 14 4.31 5.05 6.52
N PHE A 15 5.59 4.70 6.68
CA PHE A 15 6.69 5.53 6.19
C PHE A 15 6.66 5.67 4.65
N SER A 16 6.07 4.71 3.95
CA SER A 16 5.82 4.81 2.50
C SER A 16 4.99 6.04 2.12
N THR A 17 4.10 6.50 3.00
CA THR A 17 3.28 7.70 2.77
C THR A 17 4.13 8.96 2.72
N VAL A 18 5.06 9.10 3.67
CA VAL A 18 6.03 10.22 3.69
C VAL A 18 6.90 10.18 2.43
N LEU A 19 7.36 8.98 2.06
CA LEU A 19 8.16 8.78 0.86
C LEU A 19 7.38 9.12 -0.41
N THR A 20 6.10 8.77 -0.48
CA THR A 20 5.22 9.13 -1.60
C THR A 20 5.04 10.65 -1.70
N MET A 21 4.87 11.36 -0.59
CA MET A 21 4.76 12.81 -0.60
C MET A 21 6.06 13.46 -1.10
N ILE A 22 7.22 12.98 -0.67
CA ILE A 22 8.52 13.45 -1.16
C ILE A 22 8.65 13.21 -2.66
N PHE A 23 8.32 12.02 -3.14
CA PHE A 23 8.37 11.71 -4.57
C PHE A 23 7.34 12.52 -5.38
N ALA A 24 6.17 12.82 -4.84
CA ALA A 24 5.19 13.69 -5.49
C ALA A 24 5.74 15.12 -5.69
N PHE A 25 6.46 15.65 -4.70
CA PHE A 25 7.11 16.95 -4.85
C PHE A 25 8.24 16.92 -5.88
N ILE A 26 9.08 15.88 -5.88
CA ILE A 26 10.25 15.81 -6.76
C ILE A 26 9.88 15.43 -8.20
N ILE A 27 9.00 14.42 -8.38
CA ILE A 27 8.72 13.81 -9.69
C ILE A 27 7.53 14.50 -10.37
N LEU A 28 6.44 14.77 -9.63
CA LEU A 28 5.25 15.40 -10.18
C LEU A 28 5.30 16.93 -10.14
N GLY A 29 6.27 17.52 -9.43
CA GLY A 29 6.35 18.99 -9.30
C GLY A 29 5.19 19.58 -8.50
N GLU A 30 4.54 18.80 -7.64
CA GLU A 30 3.43 19.30 -6.81
C GLU A 30 3.91 20.40 -5.85
N SER A 31 3.08 21.43 -5.64
CA SER A 31 3.44 22.54 -4.78
C SER A 31 3.53 22.13 -3.30
N ILE A 32 4.61 22.54 -2.63
CA ILE A 32 4.77 22.36 -1.19
C ILE A 32 4.00 23.48 -0.49
N THR A 33 2.78 23.18 -0.05
CA THR A 33 2.02 24.09 0.80
C THR A 33 2.39 23.87 2.27
N PHE A 34 2.37 24.93 3.07
CA PHE A 34 2.67 24.85 4.50
C PHE A 34 1.83 23.78 5.23
N ALA A 35 0.55 23.64 4.88
CA ALA A 35 -0.32 22.59 5.42
C ALA A 35 0.17 21.17 5.07
N LYS A 36 0.65 20.94 3.84
CA LYS A 36 1.22 19.64 3.43
C LYS A 36 2.50 19.32 4.20
N PHE A 37 3.35 20.33 4.45
CA PHE A 37 4.56 20.15 5.22
C PHE A 37 4.25 19.78 6.68
N ILE A 38 3.28 20.44 7.31
CA ILE A 38 2.82 20.08 8.67
C ILE A 38 2.25 18.65 8.68
N GLY A 39 1.41 18.30 7.70
CA GLY A 39 0.84 16.95 7.58
C GLY A 39 1.91 15.87 7.43
N MET A 40 2.92 16.11 6.60
CA MET A 40 4.03 15.19 6.39
C MET A 40 4.85 14.99 7.69
N THR A 41 5.17 16.07 8.40
CA THR A 41 5.88 15.99 9.67
C THR A 41 5.04 15.30 10.74
N ALA A 42 3.74 15.60 10.84
CA ALA A 42 2.84 14.94 11.77
C ALA A 42 2.73 13.41 11.52
N ILE A 43 2.64 12.98 10.25
CA ILE A 43 2.65 11.56 9.88
C ILE A 43 4.00 10.92 10.24
N GLY A 44 5.12 11.60 9.96
CA GLY A 44 6.47 11.12 10.29
C GLY A 44 6.65 10.94 11.80
N VAL A 45 6.31 11.94 12.59
CA VAL A 45 6.39 11.90 14.05
C VAL A 45 5.45 10.84 14.62
N GLY A 46 4.19 10.78 14.17
CA GLY A 46 3.22 9.76 14.60
C GLY A 46 3.69 8.34 14.30
N THR A 47 4.30 8.13 13.13
CA THR A 47 4.88 6.85 12.74
C THR A 47 6.07 6.49 13.64
N TYR A 48 6.94 7.45 13.95
CA TYR A 48 8.07 7.27 14.86
C TYR A 48 7.60 6.93 16.28
N MET A 49 6.63 7.66 16.82
CA MET A 49 6.05 7.36 18.13
C MET A 49 5.43 5.97 18.18
N MET A 50 4.84 5.50 17.09
CA MET A 50 4.26 4.17 17.00
C MET A 50 5.31 3.05 17.11
N LEU A 51 6.54 3.31 16.68
CA LEU A 51 7.67 2.38 16.83
C LEU A 51 8.13 2.26 18.29
N ASP A 52 8.04 3.33 19.08
CA ASP A 52 8.62 3.39 20.44
C ASP A 52 7.67 2.89 21.52
N ILE A 53 6.35 3.02 21.33
CA ILE A 53 5.33 2.66 22.33
C ILE A 53 5.19 1.14 22.52
N LYS A 54 5.66 0.31 21.61
CA LYS A 54 5.50 -1.16 21.67
C LYS A 54 6.81 -1.94 21.87
N LYS A 55 7.63 -1.54 22.85
CA LYS A 55 8.73 -2.38 23.37
C LYS A 55 8.28 -3.63 24.12
N THR A 56 7.01 -3.99 24.08
CA THR A 56 6.47 -5.10 24.87
C THR A 56 6.03 -6.24 23.96
N GLN A 57 6.85 -7.13 23.76
CA GLN A 57 6.91 -8.60 23.60
C GLN A 57 8.02 -9.00 22.64
N GLN A 58 9.12 -9.43 23.25
CA GLN A 58 10.24 -10.07 22.57
C GLN A 58 9.79 -11.41 21.98
N GLN A 59 9.40 -11.45 20.72
CA GLN A 59 9.69 -12.62 19.92
C GLN A 59 11.03 -12.35 19.21
N LYS A 60 12.01 -13.21 19.48
CA LYS A 60 13.33 -13.19 18.84
C LYS A 60 13.15 -13.37 17.32
N ILE A 61 13.03 -12.26 16.61
CA ILE A 61 13.14 -12.28 15.15
C ILE A 61 14.63 -12.23 14.84
N THR A 62 15.16 -13.39 14.50
CA THR A 62 16.57 -13.58 14.16
C THR A 62 16.80 -13.07 12.73
N GLY A 63 17.41 -11.88 12.57
CA GLY A 63 17.92 -11.38 11.29
C GLY A 63 17.29 -10.06 10.81
N TYR A 64 18.09 -9.29 10.07
CA TYR A 64 17.69 -8.02 9.46
C TYR A 64 16.84 -8.19 8.17
N ALA A 65 16.59 -9.40 7.73
CA ALA A 65 15.88 -9.68 6.47
C ALA A 65 14.47 -9.08 6.43
N TRP A 66 13.72 -9.13 7.52
CA TRP A 66 12.39 -8.52 7.61
C TRP A 66 12.40 -7.01 7.39
N LEU A 67 13.45 -6.31 7.87
CA LEU A 67 13.60 -4.87 7.70
C LEU A 67 13.85 -4.52 6.23
N ILE A 68 14.71 -5.29 5.56
CA ILE A 68 14.98 -5.10 4.13
C ILE A 68 13.69 -5.28 3.32
N TYR A 69 12.92 -6.34 3.57
CA TYR A 69 11.65 -6.56 2.89
C TYR A 69 10.63 -5.45 3.19
N ALA A 70 10.57 -4.95 4.41
CA ALA A 70 9.66 -3.87 4.79
C ALA A 70 10.04 -2.54 4.11
N VAL A 71 11.33 -2.20 4.06
CA VAL A 71 11.83 -0.99 3.37
C VAL A 71 11.61 -1.11 1.86
N LEU A 72 11.94 -2.26 1.25
CA LEU A 72 11.64 -2.49 -0.17
C LEU A 72 10.15 -2.33 -0.46
N SER A 73 9.30 -2.92 0.38
CA SER A 73 7.85 -2.78 0.24
C SER A 73 7.40 -1.32 0.29
N ALA A 74 7.94 -0.53 1.21
CA ALA A 74 7.63 0.89 1.32
C ALA A 74 8.05 1.69 0.07
N VAL A 75 9.24 1.40 -0.47
CA VAL A 75 9.74 2.02 -1.71
C VAL A 75 8.86 1.65 -2.90
N PHE A 76 8.56 0.37 -3.08
CA PHE A 76 7.70 -0.07 -4.18
C PHE A 76 6.26 0.45 -4.04
N ALA A 77 5.72 0.56 -2.82
CA ALA A 77 4.40 1.13 -2.59
C ALA A 77 4.35 2.62 -2.98
N SER A 78 5.39 3.39 -2.62
CA SER A 78 5.46 4.80 -3.00
C SER A 78 5.65 5.00 -4.50
N LEU A 79 6.51 4.20 -5.14
CA LEU A 79 6.67 4.20 -6.60
C LEU A 79 5.37 3.83 -7.30
N THR A 80 4.63 2.84 -6.79
CA THR A 80 3.34 2.45 -7.36
C THR A 80 2.35 3.62 -7.36
N ALA A 81 2.27 4.39 -6.29
CA ALA A 81 1.38 5.55 -6.19
C ALA A 81 1.76 6.64 -7.22
N ILE A 82 3.05 6.94 -7.36
CA ILE A 82 3.55 7.93 -8.31
C ILE A 82 3.34 7.48 -9.76
N LEU A 83 3.70 6.23 -10.08
CA LEU A 83 3.49 5.67 -11.41
C LEU A 83 2.00 5.59 -11.77
N ALA A 84 1.13 5.28 -10.80
CA ALA A 84 -0.31 5.33 -10.98
C ALA A 84 -0.77 6.73 -11.35
N LYS A 85 -0.31 7.76 -10.64
CA LYS A 85 -0.64 9.17 -10.94
C LYS A 85 -0.19 9.58 -12.35
N ILE A 86 1.03 9.23 -12.73
CA ILE A 86 1.54 9.51 -14.08
C ILE A 86 0.76 8.72 -15.13
N GLY A 87 0.49 7.44 -14.86
CA GLY A 87 -0.17 6.56 -15.82
C GLY A 87 -1.63 6.89 -16.11
N ILE A 88 -2.34 7.54 -15.17
CA ILE A 88 -3.72 7.99 -15.38
C ILE A 88 -3.81 9.43 -15.93
N ALA A 89 -2.69 10.12 -16.10
CA ALA A 89 -2.68 11.45 -16.71
C ALA A 89 -3.12 11.34 -18.17
N GLY A 90 -4.32 11.83 -18.48
CA GLY A 90 -4.90 11.76 -19.83
C GLY A 90 -5.61 10.45 -20.20
N VAL A 91 -5.73 9.50 -19.26
CA VAL A 91 -6.49 8.26 -19.42
C VAL A 91 -7.65 8.26 -18.44
N GLU A 92 -8.82 7.74 -18.85
CA GLU A 92 -9.96 7.62 -17.95
C GLU A 92 -9.61 6.69 -16.78
N SER A 93 -9.98 7.07 -15.53
CA SER A 93 -9.59 6.37 -14.32
C SER A 93 -10.03 4.90 -14.28
N ASN A 94 -11.23 4.62 -14.82
CA ASN A 94 -11.75 3.24 -14.90
C ASN A 94 -10.89 2.37 -15.82
N LEU A 95 -10.48 2.93 -16.98
CA LEU A 95 -9.60 2.24 -17.92
C LEU A 95 -8.20 2.00 -17.32
N GLY A 96 -7.65 3.00 -16.63
CA GLY A 96 -6.39 2.87 -15.91
C GLY A 96 -6.44 1.76 -14.83
N THR A 97 -7.54 1.71 -14.08
CA THR A 97 -7.76 0.65 -13.08
C THR A 97 -7.88 -0.73 -13.75
N ALA A 98 -8.60 -0.83 -14.87
CA ALA A 98 -8.77 -2.09 -15.60
C ALA A 98 -7.42 -2.63 -16.11
N ILE A 99 -6.64 -1.80 -16.79
CA ILE A 99 -5.30 -2.16 -17.30
C ILE A 99 -4.41 -2.65 -16.16
N ARG A 100 -4.33 -1.90 -15.06
CA ARG A 100 -3.56 -2.29 -13.88
C ARG A 100 -4.03 -3.64 -13.31
N THR A 101 -5.34 -3.85 -13.21
CA THR A 101 -5.90 -5.11 -12.67
C THR A 101 -5.53 -6.29 -13.52
N VAL A 102 -5.54 -6.16 -14.86
CA VAL A 102 -5.10 -7.22 -15.78
C VAL A 102 -3.62 -7.55 -15.55
N VAL A 103 -2.75 -6.54 -15.45
CA VAL A 103 -1.32 -6.76 -15.19
C VAL A 103 -1.11 -7.47 -13.84
N VAL A 104 -1.79 -7.03 -12.78
CA VAL A 104 -1.71 -7.66 -11.45
C VAL A 104 -2.20 -9.11 -11.50
N LEU A 105 -3.28 -9.39 -12.24
CA LEU A 105 -3.81 -10.73 -12.42
C LEU A 105 -2.77 -11.66 -13.10
N ILE A 106 -2.15 -11.18 -14.17
CA ILE A 106 -1.10 -11.95 -14.89
C ILE A 106 0.08 -12.22 -13.93
N MET A 107 0.55 -11.21 -13.20
CA MET A 107 1.64 -11.37 -12.25
C MET A 107 1.30 -12.34 -11.11
N ALA A 108 0.06 -12.28 -10.59
CA ALA A 108 -0.41 -13.19 -9.55
C ALA A 108 -0.42 -14.64 -10.04
N TRP A 109 -0.93 -14.90 -11.24
CA TRP A 109 -0.91 -16.23 -11.85
C TRP A 109 0.51 -16.70 -12.10
N LEU A 110 1.38 -15.85 -12.62
CA LEU A 110 2.80 -16.18 -12.83
C LEU A 110 3.46 -16.64 -11.53
N MET A 111 3.20 -15.93 -10.42
CA MET A 111 3.70 -16.32 -9.09
C MET A 111 3.16 -17.68 -8.64
N VAL A 112 1.88 -18.00 -8.87
CA VAL A 112 1.29 -19.30 -8.57
C VAL A 112 1.96 -20.42 -9.39
N PHE A 113 2.26 -20.16 -10.66
CA PHE A 113 2.96 -21.12 -11.52
C PHE A 113 4.41 -21.34 -11.07
N VAL A 114 5.16 -20.26 -10.79
CA VAL A 114 6.55 -20.33 -10.34
C VAL A 114 6.67 -21.06 -9.00
N THR A 115 5.74 -20.82 -8.07
CA THR A 115 5.72 -21.49 -6.75
C THR A 115 5.14 -22.91 -6.80
N ARG A 116 4.64 -23.38 -7.94
CA ARG A 116 4.02 -24.70 -8.15
C ARG A 116 2.88 -25.02 -7.18
N LYS A 117 2.15 -23.99 -6.71
CA LYS A 117 1.06 -24.14 -5.74
C LYS A 117 -0.35 -24.28 -6.36
N GLN A 118 -0.42 -24.59 -7.65
CA GLN A 118 -1.71 -24.74 -8.37
C GLN A 118 -2.62 -25.81 -7.77
N GLY A 119 -2.02 -26.89 -7.22
CA GLY A 119 -2.79 -27.98 -6.62
C GLY A 119 -3.50 -27.60 -5.30
N GLU A 120 -3.05 -26.56 -4.62
CA GLU A 120 -3.66 -26.10 -3.37
C GLU A 120 -5.00 -25.37 -3.59
N ILE A 121 -5.25 -24.86 -4.81
CA ILE A 121 -6.51 -24.18 -5.16
C ILE A 121 -7.71 -25.11 -4.95
N ARG A 122 -7.56 -26.42 -5.21
CA ARG A 122 -8.65 -27.40 -5.00
C ARG A 122 -8.93 -27.71 -3.54
N LYS A 123 -8.03 -27.35 -2.62
CA LYS A 123 -8.18 -27.58 -1.17
C LYS A 123 -8.86 -26.44 -0.45
N ILE A 124 -9.17 -25.35 -1.16
CA ILE A 124 -9.77 -24.14 -0.56
C ILE A 124 -11.24 -24.45 -0.26
N ASP A 125 -11.63 -24.27 1.02
CA ASP A 125 -12.99 -24.44 1.48
C ASP A 125 -13.96 -23.41 0.85
N ARG A 126 -15.22 -23.80 0.69
CA ARG A 126 -16.27 -22.94 0.10
C ARG A 126 -16.43 -21.60 0.84
N LYS A 127 -16.30 -21.60 2.16
CA LYS A 127 -16.36 -20.36 2.97
C LYS A 127 -15.22 -19.41 2.59
N SER A 128 -13.99 -19.94 2.49
CA SER A 128 -12.82 -19.15 2.09
C SER A 128 -12.99 -18.57 0.67
N TRP A 129 -13.59 -19.32 -0.26
CA TRP A 129 -13.90 -18.83 -1.61
C TRP A 129 -14.84 -17.63 -1.58
N VAL A 130 -15.92 -17.69 -0.81
CA VAL A 130 -16.88 -16.58 -0.67
C VAL A 130 -16.21 -15.34 -0.11
N PHE A 131 -15.42 -15.48 0.97
CA PHE A 131 -14.70 -14.35 1.56
C PHE A 131 -13.65 -13.77 0.63
N LEU A 132 -12.92 -14.60 -0.11
CA LEU A 132 -11.94 -14.13 -1.10
C LEU A 132 -12.61 -13.37 -2.25
N CYS A 133 -13.74 -13.86 -2.77
CA CYS A 133 -14.51 -13.15 -3.79
C CYS A 133 -15.04 -11.81 -3.27
N LEU A 134 -15.60 -11.78 -2.07
CA LEU A 134 -16.12 -10.56 -1.46
C LEU A 134 -14.99 -9.55 -1.21
N SER A 135 -13.85 -10.02 -0.72
CA SER A 135 -12.63 -9.20 -0.56
C SER A 135 -12.12 -8.66 -1.90
N GLY A 136 -12.17 -9.48 -2.96
CA GLY A 136 -11.80 -9.04 -4.31
C GLY A 136 -12.71 -7.91 -4.83
N ILE A 137 -14.03 -8.02 -4.63
CA ILE A 137 -14.99 -6.99 -5.03
C ILE A 137 -14.75 -5.70 -4.26
N THR A 138 -14.61 -5.76 -2.93
CA THR A 138 -14.36 -4.56 -2.10
C THR A 138 -13.03 -3.91 -2.44
N THR A 139 -11.99 -4.69 -2.69
CA THR A 139 -10.70 -4.19 -3.14
C THR A 139 -10.81 -3.50 -4.50
N GLY A 140 -11.53 -4.10 -5.45
CA GLY A 140 -11.77 -3.52 -6.78
C GLY A 140 -12.46 -2.16 -6.69
N LEU A 141 -13.53 -2.06 -5.90
CA LEU A 141 -14.24 -0.80 -5.66
C LEU A 141 -13.34 0.25 -5.01
N SER A 142 -12.53 -0.14 -4.02
CA SER A 142 -11.55 0.75 -3.38
C SER A 142 -10.56 1.31 -4.39
N TRP A 143 -10.03 0.47 -5.28
CA TRP A 143 -9.09 0.92 -6.32
C TRP A 143 -9.73 1.84 -7.36
N LEU A 144 -10.99 1.61 -7.74
CA LEU A 144 -11.72 2.53 -8.62
C LEU A 144 -11.84 3.92 -8.00
N CYS A 145 -12.24 4.00 -6.73
CA CYS A 145 -12.32 5.27 -6.00
C CYS A 145 -10.93 5.93 -5.86
N TYR A 146 -9.91 5.14 -5.55
CA TYR A 146 -8.54 5.64 -5.37
C TYR A 146 -7.97 6.22 -6.67
N PHE A 147 -8.15 5.53 -7.81
CA PHE A 147 -7.68 6.04 -9.10
C PHE A 147 -8.44 7.29 -9.52
N LYS A 148 -9.75 7.35 -9.27
CA LYS A 148 -10.53 8.56 -9.52
C LYS A 148 -10.03 9.73 -8.67
N ALA A 149 -9.80 9.50 -7.38
CA ALA A 149 -9.24 10.51 -6.49
C ALA A 149 -7.84 10.97 -6.93
N LEU A 150 -6.98 10.05 -7.39
CA LEU A 150 -5.66 10.41 -7.95
C LEU A 150 -5.76 11.19 -9.26
N GLN A 151 -6.80 10.97 -10.07
CA GLN A 151 -7.01 11.71 -11.30
C GLN A 151 -7.38 13.16 -11.00
N ASP A 152 -8.30 13.38 -10.06
CA ASP A 152 -8.88 14.68 -9.76
C ASP A 152 -8.06 15.48 -8.74
N GLY A 153 -7.24 14.80 -7.90
CA GLY A 153 -6.50 15.40 -6.80
C GLY A 153 -4.98 15.20 -6.87
N GLU A 154 -4.24 15.92 -6.04
CA GLU A 154 -2.79 15.78 -5.91
C GLU A 154 -2.42 14.49 -5.14
N ALA A 155 -1.39 13.77 -5.58
CA ALA A 155 -0.94 12.54 -4.96
C ALA A 155 -0.49 12.77 -3.50
N SER A 156 0.12 13.92 -3.21
CA SER A 156 0.53 14.33 -1.86
C SER A 156 -0.62 14.49 -0.86
N ILE A 157 -1.85 14.60 -1.32
CA ILE A 157 -3.06 14.68 -0.50
C ILE A 157 -3.81 13.35 -0.47
N VAL A 158 -4.02 12.77 -1.65
CA VAL A 158 -4.84 11.55 -1.81
C VAL A 158 -4.23 10.36 -1.09
N VAL A 159 -2.91 10.17 -1.19
CA VAL A 159 -2.23 9.01 -0.58
C VAL A 159 -2.29 9.03 0.96
N PRO A 160 -2.04 10.15 1.66
CA PRO A 160 -2.23 10.20 3.12
C PRO A 160 -3.68 9.93 3.55
N ILE A 161 -4.68 10.44 2.82
CA ILE A 161 -6.10 10.21 3.12
C ILE A 161 -6.47 8.74 2.98
N ASP A 162 -6.02 8.07 1.92
CA ASP A 162 -6.22 6.62 1.73
C ASP A 162 -5.66 5.83 2.93
N LYS A 163 -4.50 6.23 3.45
CA LYS A 163 -3.87 5.56 4.62
C LYS A 163 -4.59 5.80 5.95
N LEU A 164 -5.53 6.75 6.05
CA LEU A 164 -6.38 6.90 7.23
C LEU A 164 -7.29 5.69 7.47
N SER A 165 -7.61 4.92 6.44
CA SER A 165 -8.38 3.68 6.54
C SER A 165 -7.78 2.70 7.55
N ILE A 166 -6.45 2.65 7.67
CA ILE A 166 -5.75 1.81 8.65
C ILE A 166 -6.04 2.26 10.09
N THR A 167 -6.15 3.57 10.32
CA THR A 167 -6.45 4.12 11.64
C THR A 167 -7.84 3.71 12.10
N ILE A 168 -8.82 3.69 11.18
CA ILE A 168 -10.18 3.23 11.45
C ILE A 168 -10.22 1.72 11.73
N THR A 169 -9.37 0.95 11.05
CA THR A 169 -9.31 -0.52 11.22
C THR A 169 -8.67 -0.93 12.56
N VAL A 170 -7.81 -0.09 13.14
CA VAL A 170 -7.06 -0.39 14.38
C VAL A 170 -7.78 0.16 15.62
N ALA A 171 -8.69 1.13 15.46
CA ALA A 171 -9.51 1.70 16.54
C ALA A 171 -10.69 0.79 16.88
#